data_f89a34430042d6f02e1ebe7ac56b7f49
#
_entry.id   f89a34430042d6f02e1ebe7ac56b7f49
#
_cell.length_a   1.000
_cell.length_b   1.000
_cell.length_c   1.000
_cell.angle_alpha   90.00
_cell.angle_beta   90.00
_cell.angle_gamma   90.00
#
_symmetry.space_group_name_H-M   'P 1'
#
loop_
_entity.id
_entity.type
_entity.pdbx_description
1 polymer ?
#
loop_
_entity_poly.entity_id
_entity_poly.type
_entity_poly.pdbx_seq_one_letter_code
_entity_poly.pdbx_strand_id
1 'polypeptide(L)'
;FDDELRVHPTVAREIFDVTGAGDTVLASLGFALSCNNNIDNAIKFANLASGVVVGKIGSATTTLDEIIEYESNIKKFSSDKHIKTWTEISSIVNELKNKDKKIIFTNGCFDILHIGHIKYLEIAKSYGDVLILGLNSDNSIKRLKGDNRPINSQDDRSYILASLEVVDYVVLFSEDTPFDLIKLIKPDVLVKGGDYAGKDVVGQDIAKELKLVEFID
;
A
#
# COMPACT_ATOMS: atom_id res chain seq x y z
N PHE A 1 -19.78 -28.45 5.41
CA PHE A 1 -19.02 -28.26 4.17
C PHE A 1 -19.92 -27.49 3.22
N ASP A 2 -19.66 -26.22 3.02
CA ASP A 2 -20.16 -25.45 1.90
C ASP A 2 -19.29 -25.87 0.70
N ASP A 3 -19.87 -26.24 -0.43
CA ASP A 3 -19.16 -26.75 -1.61
C ASP A 3 -18.22 -25.72 -2.29
N GLU A 4 -17.66 -24.79 -1.53
CA GLU A 4 -16.74 -23.74 -2.02
C GLU A 4 -15.29 -24.12 -1.72
N LEU A 5 -14.46 -24.18 -2.75
CA LEU A 5 -13.00 -24.28 -2.61
C LEU A 5 -12.43 -22.90 -2.29
N ARG A 6 -11.83 -22.76 -1.12
CA ARG A 6 -11.13 -21.55 -0.69
C ARG A 6 -9.64 -21.83 -0.51
N VAL A 7 -8.79 -20.98 -1.05
CA VAL A 7 -7.35 -21.10 -0.95
C VAL A 7 -6.83 -19.97 -0.06
N HIS A 8 -6.15 -20.34 1.02
CA HIS A 8 -5.46 -19.41 1.91
C HIS A 8 -3.95 -19.63 1.76
N PRO A 9 -3.21 -18.69 1.14
CA PRO A 9 -1.77 -18.84 0.96
C PRO A 9 -1.06 -18.83 2.32
N THR A 10 0.07 -19.54 2.40
CA THR A 10 0.94 -19.47 3.58
C THR A 10 1.51 -18.08 3.76
N VAL A 11 1.68 -17.67 5.02
CA VAL A 11 2.29 -16.39 5.40
C VAL A 11 3.75 -16.55 5.91
N ALA A 12 4.30 -17.76 5.85
CA ALA A 12 5.67 -18.04 6.28
C ALA A 12 6.67 -17.28 5.40
N ARG A 13 7.59 -16.52 6.04
CA ARG A 13 8.64 -15.73 5.37
C ARG A 13 9.98 -16.44 5.35
N GLU A 14 10.39 -16.97 6.49
CA GLU A 14 11.62 -17.73 6.65
C GLU A 14 11.26 -19.13 7.15
N ILE A 15 11.74 -20.14 6.46
CA ILE A 15 11.46 -21.53 6.80
C ILE A 15 12.79 -22.15 7.21
N PHE A 16 12.95 -22.41 8.52
CA PHE A 16 14.10 -23.11 9.07
C PHE A 16 13.81 -24.60 9.23
N ASP A 17 12.64 -24.94 9.75
CA ASP A 17 12.24 -26.34 9.96
C ASP A 17 10.71 -26.46 9.85
N VAL A 18 10.25 -27.43 9.09
CA VAL A 18 8.80 -27.70 8.92
C VAL A 18 8.26 -28.73 9.91
N THR A 19 9.11 -29.26 10.78
CA THR A 19 8.74 -30.28 11.76
C THR A 19 7.69 -29.74 12.74
N GLY A 20 6.54 -30.40 12.82
CA GLY A 20 5.44 -29.98 13.69
C GLY A 20 4.54 -28.88 13.12
N ALA A 21 4.81 -28.37 11.92
CA ALA A 21 3.96 -27.33 11.29
C ALA A 21 2.51 -27.79 11.11
N GLY A 22 2.31 -29.03 10.63
CA GLY A 22 0.98 -29.63 10.44
C GLY A 22 0.23 -29.79 11.76
N ASP A 23 0.90 -30.25 12.80
CA ASP A 23 0.32 -30.40 14.13
C ASP A 23 -0.07 -29.03 14.71
N THR A 24 0.76 -28.01 14.50
CA THR A 24 0.45 -26.62 14.90
C THR A 24 -0.75 -26.08 14.17
N VAL A 25 -0.86 -26.30 12.86
CA VAL A 25 -2.05 -25.90 12.08
C VAL A 25 -3.30 -26.55 12.64
N LEU A 26 -3.28 -27.88 12.86
CA LEU A 26 -4.44 -28.62 13.36
C LEU A 26 -4.87 -28.14 14.75
N ALA A 27 -3.91 -28.01 15.67
CA ALA A 27 -4.19 -27.56 17.04
C ALA A 27 -4.72 -26.12 17.06
N SER A 28 -4.09 -25.21 16.31
CA SER A 28 -4.49 -23.80 16.27
C SER A 28 -5.85 -23.60 15.59
N LEU A 29 -6.14 -24.38 14.54
CA LEU A 29 -7.43 -24.37 13.85
C LEU A 29 -8.54 -24.84 14.82
N GLY A 30 -8.34 -25.97 15.51
CA GLY A 30 -9.27 -26.48 16.51
C GLY A 30 -9.51 -25.48 17.63
N PHE A 31 -8.45 -24.86 18.14
CA PHE A 31 -8.55 -23.81 19.16
C PHE A 31 -9.39 -22.62 18.68
N ALA A 32 -9.08 -22.08 17.52
CA ALA A 32 -9.79 -20.92 16.97
C ALA A 32 -11.28 -21.23 16.71
N LEU A 33 -11.61 -22.40 16.22
CA LEU A 33 -13.00 -22.85 16.02
C LEU A 33 -13.74 -23.01 17.36
N SER A 34 -13.07 -23.50 18.41
CA SER A 34 -13.65 -23.62 19.76
C SER A 34 -14.00 -22.26 20.38
N CYS A 35 -13.33 -21.19 19.92
CA CYS A 35 -13.61 -19.80 20.29
C CYS A 35 -14.69 -19.14 19.42
N ASN A 36 -15.51 -19.90 18.72
CA ASN A 36 -16.60 -19.42 17.84
C ASN A 36 -16.14 -18.54 16.65
N ASN A 37 -14.90 -18.67 16.22
CA ASN A 37 -14.46 -18.05 14.99
C ASN A 37 -15.07 -18.74 13.76
N ASN A 38 -15.33 -17.97 12.70
CA ASN A 38 -15.65 -18.56 11.39
C ASN A 38 -14.42 -19.26 10.82
N ILE A 39 -14.66 -20.16 9.86
CA ILE A 39 -13.60 -21.02 9.30
C ILE A 39 -12.46 -20.21 8.67
N ASP A 40 -12.76 -19.10 7.97
CA ASP A 40 -11.74 -18.27 7.32
C ASP A 40 -10.79 -17.60 8.34
N ASN A 41 -11.35 -17.09 9.44
CA ASN A 41 -10.55 -16.51 10.52
C ASN A 41 -9.75 -17.57 11.27
N ALA A 42 -10.33 -18.76 11.47
CA ALA A 42 -9.63 -19.88 12.08
C ALA A 42 -8.45 -20.35 11.23
N ILE A 43 -8.60 -20.43 9.90
CA ILE A 43 -7.51 -20.76 8.98
C ILE A 43 -6.43 -19.68 8.99
N LYS A 44 -6.79 -18.39 8.98
CA LYS A 44 -5.82 -17.28 9.08
C LYS A 44 -5.00 -17.37 10.37
N PHE A 45 -5.65 -17.61 11.49
CA PHE A 45 -4.97 -17.79 12.77
C PHE A 45 -4.02 -19.00 12.76
N ALA A 46 -4.46 -20.14 12.23
CA ALA A 46 -3.65 -21.35 12.11
C ALA A 46 -2.41 -21.14 11.20
N ASN A 47 -2.57 -20.40 10.09
CA ASN A 47 -1.46 -20.02 9.22
C ASN A 47 -0.43 -19.13 9.93
N LEU A 48 -0.89 -18.16 10.74
CA LEU A 48 0.02 -17.31 11.53
C LEU A 48 0.79 -18.14 12.56
N ALA A 49 0.09 -19.00 13.31
CA ALA A 49 0.70 -19.88 14.30
C ALA A 49 1.77 -20.79 13.68
N SER A 50 1.44 -21.43 12.55
CA SER A 50 2.39 -22.26 11.79
C SER A 50 3.56 -21.43 11.25
N GLY A 51 3.32 -20.21 10.77
CA GLY A 51 4.35 -19.29 10.31
C GLY A 51 5.41 -18.97 11.38
N VAL A 52 4.99 -18.83 12.65
CA VAL A 52 5.90 -18.66 13.78
C VAL A 52 6.74 -19.91 14.00
N VAL A 53 6.11 -21.10 13.97
CA VAL A 53 6.78 -22.38 14.28
C VAL A 53 7.79 -22.74 13.22
N VAL A 54 7.50 -22.62 11.94
CA VAL A 54 8.44 -22.93 10.87
C VAL A 54 9.66 -21.99 10.81
N GLY A 55 9.55 -20.83 11.44
CA GLY A 55 10.66 -19.90 11.65
C GLY A 55 11.59 -20.28 12.82
N LYS A 56 11.30 -21.38 13.53
CA LYS A 56 12.13 -21.89 14.66
C LYS A 56 12.82 -23.19 14.26
N ILE A 57 13.91 -23.52 14.96
CA ILE A 57 14.65 -24.76 14.71
C ILE A 57 14.04 -25.89 15.53
N GLY A 58 13.78 -27.03 14.90
CA GLY A 58 13.24 -28.24 15.52
C GLY A 58 11.74 -28.14 15.85
N SER A 59 11.23 -29.14 16.58
CA SER A 59 9.85 -29.13 17.05
C SER A 59 9.64 -28.01 18.07
N ALA A 60 8.99 -26.93 17.64
CA ALA A 60 8.76 -25.76 18.46
C ALA A 60 7.26 -25.58 18.74
N THR A 61 6.98 -24.86 19.82
CA THR A 61 5.63 -24.36 20.16
C THR A 61 5.53 -22.87 19.90
N THR A 62 4.32 -22.35 19.87
CA THR A 62 4.07 -20.92 19.76
C THR A 62 3.11 -20.44 20.85
N THR A 63 3.21 -19.15 21.20
CA THR A 63 2.33 -18.47 22.13
C THR A 63 1.47 -17.46 21.39
N LEU A 64 0.39 -16.99 22.03
CA LEU A 64 -0.45 -15.94 21.45
C LEU A 64 0.33 -14.64 21.22
N ASP A 65 1.22 -14.28 22.15
CA ASP A 65 2.04 -13.07 22.03
C ASP A 65 2.98 -13.15 20.81
N GLU A 66 3.61 -14.30 20.58
CA GLU A 66 4.45 -14.53 19.39
C GLU A 66 3.64 -14.46 18.09
N ILE A 67 2.40 -14.98 18.08
CA ILE A 67 1.50 -14.89 16.91
C ILE A 67 1.12 -13.44 16.64
N ILE A 68 0.78 -12.66 17.67
CA ILE A 68 0.43 -11.24 17.56
C ILE A 68 1.65 -10.44 17.05
N GLU A 69 2.83 -10.69 17.59
CA GLU A 69 4.06 -10.05 17.16
C GLU A 69 4.38 -10.40 15.69
N TYR A 70 4.26 -11.68 15.32
CA TYR A 70 4.47 -12.15 13.97
C TYR A 70 3.49 -11.50 12.98
N GLU A 71 2.19 -11.45 13.32
CA GLU A 71 1.19 -10.76 12.52
C GLU A 71 1.51 -9.26 12.35
N SER A 72 1.91 -8.62 13.45
CA SER A 72 2.31 -7.22 13.44
C SER A 72 3.51 -6.97 12.55
N ASN A 73 4.50 -7.86 12.59
CA ASN A 73 5.69 -7.80 11.74
C ASN A 73 5.35 -8.04 10.25
N ILE A 74 4.50 -9.01 9.94
CA ILE A 74 3.99 -9.22 8.57
C ILE A 74 3.29 -7.94 8.08
N LYS A 75 2.38 -7.39 8.87
CA LYS A 75 1.66 -6.15 8.56
C LYS A 75 2.59 -4.94 8.45
N LYS A 76 3.65 -4.87 9.25
CA LYS A 76 4.61 -3.76 9.26
C LYS A 76 5.42 -3.66 7.96
N PHE A 77 5.69 -4.79 7.32
CA PHE A 77 6.44 -4.87 6.07
C PHE A 77 5.55 -5.05 4.82
N SER A 78 4.23 -5.01 4.97
CA SER A 78 3.34 -5.08 3.83
C SER A 78 3.15 -3.69 3.23
N SER A 79 3.59 -3.53 1.99
CA SER A 79 3.37 -2.29 1.22
C SER A 79 1.89 -1.97 1.02
N ASP A 80 1.01 -2.98 1.11
CA ASP A 80 -0.45 -2.80 1.01
C ASP A 80 -1.02 -1.81 2.03
N LYS A 81 -0.34 -1.63 3.19
CA LYS A 81 -0.76 -0.63 4.19
C LYS A 81 -0.66 0.81 3.70
N HIS A 82 0.18 1.05 2.73
CA HIS A 82 0.39 2.36 2.14
C HIS A 82 -0.59 2.62 0.99
N ILE A 83 -1.25 1.57 0.45
CA ILE A 83 -2.29 1.70 -0.56
C ILE A 83 -3.62 1.96 0.14
N LYS A 84 -4.28 3.08 -0.19
CA LYS A 84 -5.48 3.55 0.50
C LYS A 84 -6.64 3.76 -0.47
N THR A 85 -7.81 3.42 0.02
CA THR A 85 -9.08 3.84 -0.60
C THR A 85 -9.32 5.33 -0.35
N TRP A 86 -10.25 5.92 -1.08
CA TRP A 86 -10.66 7.31 -0.92
C TRP A 86 -11.22 7.59 0.49
N THR A 87 -11.94 6.65 1.06
CA THR A 87 -12.49 6.78 2.43
C THR A 87 -11.39 6.76 3.47
N GLU A 88 -10.44 5.83 3.35
CA GLU A 88 -9.30 5.73 4.27
C GLU A 88 -8.42 6.96 4.21
N ILE A 89 -8.05 7.40 2.99
CA ILE A 89 -7.18 8.57 2.86
C ILE A 89 -7.86 9.84 3.39
N SER A 90 -9.18 9.98 3.24
CA SER A 90 -9.93 11.10 3.81
C SER A 90 -9.80 11.15 5.33
N SER A 91 -9.93 10.00 6.00
CA SER A 91 -9.76 9.90 7.46
C SER A 91 -8.34 10.23 7.89
N ILE A 92 -7.34 9.66 7.18
CA ILE A 92 -5.92 9.91 7.43
C ILE A 92 -5.57 11.39 7.27
N VAL A 93 -6.04 12.03 6.19
CA VAL A 93 -5.81 13.46 5.94
C VAL A 93 -6.35 14.33 7.07
N ASN A 94 -7.52 14.03 7.60
CA ASN A 94 -8.09 14.76 8.73
C ASN A 94 -7.21 14.61 10.00
N GLU A 95 -6.72 13.41 10.27
CA GLU A 95 -5.80 13.19 11.40
C GLU A 95 -4.45 13.92 11.21
N LEU A 96 -3.91 13.91 10.00
CA LEU A 96 -2.65 14.60 9.68
C LEU A 96 -2.79 16.11 9.87
N LYS A 97 -3.89 16.69 9.39
CA LYS A 97 -4.19 18.12 9.58
C LYS A 97 -4.36 18.50 11.05
N ASN A 98 -5.01 17.65 11.84
CA ASN A 98 -5.14 17.86 13.29
C ASN A 98 -3.80 17.79 14.03
N LYS A 99 -2.77 17.18 13.41
CA LYS A 99 -1.39 17.11 13.92
C LYS A 99 -0.46 18.11 13.26
N ASP A 100 -0.98 19.11 12.56
CA ASP A 100 -0.24 20.13 11.80
C ASP A 100 0.81 19.55 10.84
N LYS A 101 0.56 18.37 10.28
CA LYS A 101 1.44 17.74 9.31
C LYS A 101 1.26 18.34 7.92
N LYS A 102 2.39 18.74 7.30
CA LYS A 102 2.43 19.29 5.95
C LYS A 102 2.25 18.18 4.92
N ILE A 103 1.14 18.22 4.17
CA ILE A 103 0.75 17.20 3.20
C ILE A 103 1.19 17.62 1.80
N ILE A 104 1.95 16.73 1.14
CA ILE A 104 2.36 16.85 -0.25
C ILE A 104 1.52 15.92 -1.10
N PHE A 105 1.10 16.38 -2.27
CA PHE A 105 0.41 15.55 -3.25
C PHE A 105 1.11 15.63 -4.60
N THR A 106 1.28 14.49 -5.22
CA THR A 106 1.62 14.36 -6.64
C THR A 106 0.77 13.28 -7.27
N ASN A 107 0.72 13.24 -8.61
CA ASN A 107 0.04 12.15 -9.32
C ASN A 107 0.74 11.82 -10.63
N GLY A 108 0.49 10.61 -11.11
CA GLY A 108 1.01 10.14 -12.39
C GLY A 108 0.62 8.71 -12.71
N CYS A 109 1.01 8.29 -13.92
CA CYS A 109 0.80 6.92 -14.40
C CYS A 109 1.81 5.94 -13.82
N PHE A 110 3.07 6.32 -13.69
CA PHE A 110 4.19 5.48 -13.20
C PHE A 110 4.19 4.07 -13.83
N ASP A 111 3.95 4.01 -15.13
CA ASP A 111 3.77 2.75 -15.86
C ASP A 111 5.04 1.89 -15.87
N ILE A 112 6.19 2.51 -16.21
CA ILE A 112 7.51 1.89 -16.10
C ILE A 112 8.34 2.76 -15.17
N LEU A 113 8.54 2.28 -13.94
CA LEU A 113 9.31 3.01 -12.93
C LEU A 113 10.81 3.00 -13.30
N HIS A 114 11.45 4.16 -13.17
CA HIS A 114 12.88 4.36 -13.40
C HIS A 114 13.45 5.39 -12.42
N ILE A 115 14.78 5.52 -12.40
CA ILE A 115 15.50 6.36 -11.43
C ILE A 115 15.00 7.83 -11.42
N GLY A 116 14.62 8.39 -12.54
CA GLY A 116 14.05 9.73 -12.64
C GLY A 116 12.76 9.89 -11.83
N HIS A 117 11.90 8.87 -11.82
CA HIS A 117 10.70 8.86 -10.96
C HIS A 117 11.09 8.83 -9.48
N ILE A 118 12.10 8.05 -9.09
CA ILE A 118 12.55 7.94 -7.70
C ILE A 118 13.06 9.31 -7.22
N LYS A 119 14.01 9.91 -7.96
CA LYS A 119 14.54 11.25 -7.64
C LYS A 119 13.43 12.30 -7.56
N TYR A 120 12.47 12.25 -8.49
CA TYR A 120 11.32 13.15 -8.46
C TYR A 120 10.51 13.00 -7.16
N LEU A 121 10.22 11.76 -6.74
CA LEU A 121 9.46 11.49 -5.52
C LEU A 121 10.25 11.88 -4.26
N GLU A 122 11.56 11.69 -4.24
CA GLU A 122 12.44 12.15 -3.16
C GLU A 122 12.38 13.67 -3.00
N ILE A 123 12.47 14.41 -4.11
CA ILE A 123 12.36 15.87 -4.10
C ILE A 123 10.94 16.27 -3.66
N ALA A 124 9.90 15.63 -4.19
CA ALA A 124 8.53 15.91 -3.78
C ALA A 124 8.34 15.71 -2.26
N LYS A 125 8.84 14.60 -1.71
CA LYS A 125 8.79 14.30 -0.26
C LYS A 125 9.49 15.37 0.58
N SER A 126 10.57 15.95 0.09
CA SER A 126 11.35 16.96 0.82
C SER A 126 10.59 18.27 1.11
N TYR A 127 9.45 18.50 0.44
CA TYR A 127 8.64 19.70 0.64
C TYR A 127 7.70 19.63 1.86
N GLY A 128 7.61 18.50 2.56
CA GLY A 128 6.78 18.39 3.76
C GLY A 128 6.88 17.06 4.48
N ASP A 129 5.90 16.75 5.32
CA ASP A 129 5.94 15.59 6.23
C ASP A 129 5.41 14.30 5.58
N VAL A 130 4.34 14.40 4.77
CA VAL A 130 3.62 13.24 4.25
C VAL A 130 3.37 13.38 2.76
N LEU A 131 3.89 12.43 1.96
CA LEU A 131 3.68 12.38 0.52
C LEU A 131 2.54 11.41 0.18
N ILE A 132 1.48 11.94 -0.40
CA ILE A 132 0.36 11.17 -0.96
C ILE A 132 0.49 11.18 -2.48
N LEU A 133 0.51 9.99 -3.07
CA LEU A 133 0.64 9.78 -4.50
C LEU A 133 -0.69 9.33 -5.09
N GLY A 134 -1.28 10.14 -5.97
CA GLY A 134 -2.41 9.76 -6.81
C GLY A 134 -1.94 8.93 -8.00
N LEU A 135 -2.38 7.69 -8.09
CA LEU A 135 -2.00 6.77 -9.16
C LEU A 135 -3.16 6.57 -10.15
N ASN A 136 -2.92 6.87 -11.42
CA ASN A 136 -3.90 6.61 -12.46
C ASN A 136 -4.21 5.11 -12.58
N SER A 137 -5.49 4.72 -12.57
CA SER A 137 -5.93 3.35 -12.84
C SER A 137 -5.59 2.92 -14.27
N ASP A 138 -5.64 1.62 -14.54
CA ASP A 138 -5.40 1.08 -15.88
C ASP A 138 -6.37 1.67 -16.91
N ASN A 139 -7.64 1.81 -16.53
CA ASN A 139 -8.66 2.41 -17.40
C ASN A 139 -8.37 3.88 -17.70
N SER A 140 -7.91 4.65 -16.71
CA SER A 140 -7.51 6.04 -16.91
C SER A 140 -6.31 6.13 -17.86
N ILE A 141 -5.30 5.25 -17.70
CA ILE A 141 -4.12 5.24 -18.58
C ILE A 141 -4.49 4.85 -20.02
N LYS A 142 -5.36 3.86 -20.21
CA LYS A 142 -5.83 3.49 -21.56
C LYS A 142 -6.48 4.68 -22.27
N ARG A 143 -7.30 5.44 -21.59
CA ARG A 143 -7.90 6.66 -22.18
C ARG A 143 -6.87 7.73 -22.51
N LEU A 144 -5.83 7.88 -21.69
CA LEU A 144 -4.82 8.92 -21.84
C LEU A 144 -3.72 8.56 -22.87
N LYS A 145 -3.34 7.27 -22.96
CA LYS A 145 -2.15 6.81 -23.71
C LYS A 145 -2.44 5.73 -24.76
N GLY A 146 -3.68 5.29 -24.88
CA GLY A 146 -4.11 4.22 -25.80
C GLY A 146 -4.13 2.83 -25.18
N ASP A 147 -4.78 1.89 -25.88
CA ASP A 147 -5.11 0.56 -25.38
C ASP A 147 -3.89 -0.34 -25.07
N ASN A 148 -2.73 -0.05 -25.64
CA ASN A 148 -1.48 -0.77 -25.38
C ASN A 148 -0.80 -0.34 -24.05
N ARG A 149 -1.41 0.54 -23.27
CA ARG A 149 -0.93 1.02 -21.97
C ARG A 149 -1.99 0.83 -20.90
N PRO A 150 -1.59 0.61 -19.64
CA PRO A 150 -0.22 0.48 -19.14
C PRO A 150 0.42 -0.89 -19.48
N ILE A 151 1.74 -1.00 -19.31
CA ILE A 151 2.49 -2.27 -19.37
C ILE A 151 2.32 -3.04 -18.05
N ASN A 152 2.50 -2.34 -16.92
CA ASN A 152 2.32 -2.91 -15.61
C ASN A 152 0.90 -2.61 -15.09
N SER A 153 0.28 -3.60 -14.48
CA SER A 153 -1.06 -3.46 -13.89
C SER A 153 -1.09 -2.38 -12.79
N GLN A 154 -2.25 -1.79 -12.54
CA GLN A 154 -2.40 -0.83 -11.44
C GLN A 154 -2.02 -1.44 -10.09
N ASP A 155 -2.23 -2.74 -9.89
CA ASP A 155 -1.90 -3.43 -8.64
C ASP A 155 -0.38 -3.54 -8.48
N ASP A 156 0.36 -3.94 -9.54
CA ASP A 156 1.82 -3.98 -9.52
C ASP A 156 2.40 -2.57 -9.32
N ARG A 157 1.90 -1.58 -10.06
CA ARG A 157 2.36 -0.19 -9.96
C ARG A 157 2.13 0.39 -8.57
N SER A 158 0.94 0.16 -7.99
CA SER A 158 0.61 0.63 -6.65
C SER A 158 1.49 -0.03 -5.58
N TYR A 159 1.73 -1.33 -5.71
CA TYR A 159 2.58 -2.08 -4.77
C TYR A 159 4.05 -1.62 -4.82
N ILE A 160 4.60 -1.45 -6.03
CA ILE A 160 5.97 -0.95 -6.21
C ILE A 160 6.13 0.46 -5.60
N LEU A 161 5.20 1.37 -5.89
CA LEU A 161 5.24 2.74 -5.37
C LEU A 161 5.04 2.79 -3.85
N ALA A 162 4.16 1.97 -3.32
CA ALA A 162 3.92 1.85 -1.88
C ALA A 162 5.10 1.21 -1.12
N SER A 163 6.02 0.55 -1.83
CA SER A 163 7.25 -0.02 -1.27
C SER A 163 8.39 1.01 -1.16
N LEU A 164 8.25 2.18 -1.77
CA LEU A 164 9.25 3.24 -1.69
C LEU A 164 9.15 3.97 -0.36
N GLU A 165 10.25 4.08 0.37
CA GLU A 165 10.32 4.75 1.67
C GLU A 165 9.80 6.20 1.65
N VAL A 166 9.96 6.88 0.52
CA VAL A 166 9.55 8.28 0.35
C VAL A 166 8.05 8.46 0.11
N VAL A 167 7.31 7.39 -0.20
CA VAL A 167 5.87 7.41 -0.46
C VAL A 167 5.11 6.93 0.76
N ASP A 168 4.39 7.82 1.43
CA ASP A 168 3.62 7.46 2.62
C ASP A 168 2.29 6.78 2.26
N TYR A 169 1.61 7.27 1.20
CA TYR A 169 0.35 6.69 0.75
C TYR A 169 0.20 6.74 -0.76
N VAL A 170 -0.39 5.69 -1.32
CA VAL A 170 -0.81 5.59 -2.72
C VAL A 170 -2.32 5.50 -2.79
N VAL A 171 -2.94 6.29 -3.64
CA VAL A 171 -4.40 6.29 -3.85
C VAL A 171 -4.71 6.16 -5.34
N LEU A 172 -5.41 5.09 -5.71
CA LEU A 172 -5.88 4.91 -7.09
C LEU A 172 -7.03 5.87 -7.41
N PHE A 173 -6.99 6.45 -8.61
CA PHE A 173 -8.10 7.21 -9.17
C PHE A 173 -8.32 6.84 -10.63
N SER A 174 -9.58 6.88 -11.07
CA SER A 174 -9.98 6.46 -12.42
C SER A 174 -10.45 7.63 -13.29
N GLU A 175 -10.60 8.80 -12.72
CA GLU A 175 -11.01 10.02 -13.39
C GLU A 175 -9.93 10.48 -14.38
N ASP A 176 -10.32 11.31 -15.37
CA ASP A 176 -9.39 11.81 -16.39
C ASP A 176 -8.37 12.81 -15.80
N THR A 177 -8.72 13.44 -14.69
CA THR A 177 -7.86 14.35 -13.94
C THR A 177 -7.90 14.01 -12.43
N PRO A 178 -6.86 14.35 -11.67
CA PRO A 178 -6.83 14.12 -10.22
C PRO A 178 -7.64 15.16 -9.42
N PHE A 179 -8.50 15.98 -10.05
CA PHE A 179 -9.15 17.13 -9.43
C PHE A 179 -9.94 16.75 -8.16
N ASP A 180 -10.82 15.74 -8.25
CA ASP A 180 -11.65 15.34 -7.12
C ASP A 180 -10.82 14.76 -5.96
N LEU A 181 -9.75 14.02 -6.26
CA LEU A 181 -8.83 13.53 -5.26
C LEU A 181 -8.05 14.69 -4.59
N ILE A 182 -7.59 15.67 -5.36
CA ILE A 182 -6.94 16.87 -4.82
C ILE A 182 -7.92 17.66 -3.94
N LYS A 183 -9.18 17.79 -4.37
CA LYS A 183 -10.24 18.45 -3.61
C LYS A 183 -10.56 17.75 -2.29
N LEU A 184 -10.47 16.42 -2.26
CA LEU A 184 -10.63 15.61 -1.05
C LEU A 184 -9.47 15.84 -0.08
N ILE A 185 -8.24 15.77 -0.57
CA ILE A 185 -7.01 15.85 0.23
C ILE A 185 -6.73 17.28 0.68
N LYS A 186 -6.94 18.28 -0.20
CA LYS A 186 -6.55 19.69 -0.01
C LYS A 186 -5.10 19.78 0.49
N PRO A 187 -4.14 19.40 -0.34
CA PRO A 187 -2.73 19.33 0.07
C PRO A 187 -2.16 20.73 0.35
N ASP A 188 -1.13 20.78 1.18
CA ASP A 188 -0.37 22.02 1.37
C ASP A 188 0.51 22.31 0.15
N VAL A 189 1.11 21.26 -0.43
CA VAL A 189 1.96 21.38 -1.61
C VAL A 189 1.50 20.42 -2.70
N LEU A 190 1.22 20.96 -3.88
CA LEU A 190 1.02 20.19 -5.11
C LEU A 190 2.34 20.15 -5.88
N VAL A 191 2.84 18.96 -6.22
CA VAL A 191 4.10 18.79 -6.95
C VAL A 191 3.84 18.22 -8.34
N LYS A 192 4.49 18.80 -9.35
CA LYS A 192 4.44 18.37 -10.74
C LYS A 192 5.83 18.39 -11.38
N GLY A 193 5.97 17.64 -12.48
CA GLY A 193 7.19 17.69 -13.29
C GLY A 193 7.38 19.05 -13.99
N GLY A 194 8.63 19.37 -14.33
CA GLY A 194 8.98 20.64 -14.99
C GLY A 194 8.35 20.84 -16.37
N ASP A 195 7.85 19.75 -16.98
CA ASP A 195 7.08 19.76 -18.24
C ASP A 195 5.73 20.50 -18.11
N TYR A 196 5.30 20.80 -16.89
CA TYR A 196 4.13 21.64 -16.58
C TYR A 196 4.46 23.14 -16.46
N ALA A 197 5.70 23.55 -16.67
CA ALA A 197 6.07 24.97 -16.65
C ALA A 197 5.28 25.76 -17.71
N GLY A 198 4.58 26.79 -17.27
CA GLY A 198 3.74 27.64 -18.12
C GLY A 198 2.41 27.02 -18.56
N LYS A 199 2.00 25.89 -17.99
CA LYS A 199 0.70 25.25 -18.22
C LYS A 199 -0.17 25.37 -16.96
N ASP A 200 -1.48 25.39 -17.16
CA ASP A 200 -2.42 25.28 -16.05
C ASP A 200 -2.31 23.87 -15.41
N VAL A 201 -2.11 23.84 -14.11
CA VAL A 201 -2.04 22.61 -13.34
C VAL A 201 -3.36 22.38 -12.62
N VAL A 202 -3.98 21.25 -12.92
CA VAL A 202 -5.24 20.86 -12.29
C VAL A 202 -5.09 20.83 -10.76
N GLY A 203 -5.94 21.58 -10.05
CA GLY A 203 -5.96 21.65 -8.59
C GLY A 203 -4.94 22.62 -7.98
N GLN A 204 -4.23 23.43 -8.78
CA GLN A 204 -3.31 24.45 -8.26
C GLN A 204 -4.01 25.52 -7.41
N ASP A 205 -5.30 25.77 -7.68
CA ASP A 205 -6.16 26.69 -6.94
C ASP A 205 -6.64 26.13 -5.59
N ILE A 206 -6.51 24.81 -5.39
CA ILE A 206 -6.90 24.11 -4.16
C ILE A 206 -5.72 23.97 -3.21
N ALA A 207 -4.51 23.72 -3.75
CA ALA A 207 -3.29 23.60 -2.96
C ALA A 207 -2.80 24.98 -2.47
N LYS A 208 -2.14 25.03 -1.31
CA LYS A 208 -1.56 26.27 -0.81
C LYS A 208 -0.33 26.71 -1.62
N GLU A 209 0.40 25.74 -2.16
CA GLU A 209 1.62 25.96 -2.92
C GLU A 209 1.75 24.95 -4.09
N LEU A 210 2.20 25.43 -5.27
CA LEU A 210 2.60 24.60 -6.39
C LEU A 210 4.12 24.55 -6.50
N LYS A 211 4.70 23.36 -6.60
CA LYS A 211 6.14 23.15 -6.88
C LYS A 211 6.30 22.40 -8.21
N LEU A 212 7.18 22.91 -9.05
CA LEU A 212 7.62 22.24 -10.26
C LEU A 212 9.01 21.64 -10.01
N VAL A 213 9.19 20.38 -10.32
CA VAL A 213 10.46 19.67 -10.15
C VAL A 213 11.04 19.40 -11.54
N GLU A 214 12.18 19.99 -11.81
CA GLU A 214 12.91 19.70 -13.06
C GLU A 214 13.44 18.26 -13.02
N PHE A 215 13.26 17.55 -14.14
CA PHE A 215 13.86 16.23 -14.28
C PHE A 215 15.38 16.39 -14.39
N ILE A 216 16.10 15.78 -13.47
CA ILE A 216 17.56 15.70 -13.52
C ILE A 216 17.90 14.51 -14.42
N ASP A 217 18.49 14.73 -15.56
CA ASP A 217 19.01 13.73 -16.49
C ASP A 217 20.09 12.84 -15.83
#